data_8e1ccd21feccde8c800e164b9e3b7e58
#
_entry.id   8e1ccd21feccde8c800e164b9e3b7e58
#
_cell.length_a   1.000
_cell.length_b   1.000
_cell.length_c   1.000
_cell.angle_alpha   90.00
_cell.angle_beta   90.00
_cell.angle_gamma   90.00
#
_symmetry.space_group_name_H-M   'P 1'
#
loop_
_entity.id
_entity.type
_entity.pdbx_description
1 polymer ?
#
loop_
_entity_poly.entity_id
_entity_poly.type
_entity_poly.pdbx_seq_one_letter_code
_entity_poly.pdbx_strand_id
1 'polypeptide(L)'
;GQYLVDWFLKNTKFRLYLMVRDKSKLPISVQENKKVKLMVCDIRESCKYKKEISQINYLIHTATAWGDPRRAYEVNIKAFEELLEMLDIDKLEKIIYFSTASILDTQTELMRESLIYGTEYIQTKYECFQRLRESSFAEKTFAVFPTLVFGGNLGKKSKYPISYLTSGLKEIEKWLWLARFLKLDSKFHFI
;
A
#
# COMPACT_ATOMS: atom_id res chain seq x y z
N GLY A 1 -4.92 -1.83 3.71
CA GLY A 1 -6.23 -1.90 3.05
C GLY A 1 -7.39 -2.16 4.00
N GLN A 2 -7.31 -3.16 4.87
CA GLN A 2 -8.44 -3.57 5.74
C GLN A 2 -8.94 -2.46 6.68
N TYR A 3 -8.05 -1.67 7.28
CA TYR A 3 -8.45 -0.53 8.12
C TYR A 3 -9.21 0.54 7.33
N LEU A 4 -8.80 0.79 6.09
CA LEU A 4 -9.52 1.71 5.19
C LEU A 4 -10.93 1.19 4.90
N VAL A 5 -11.05 -0.10 4.57
CA VAL A 5 -12.36 -0.73 4.32
C VAL A 5 -13.29 -0.59 5.52
N ASP A 6 -12.80 -0.92 6.73
CA ASP A 6 -13.58 -0.77 7.96
C ASP A 6 -14.04 0.68 8.17
N TRP A 7 -13.14 1.63 7.93
CA TRP A 7 -13.44 3.05 8.09
C TRP A 7 -14.53 3.52 7.11
N PHE A 8 -14.36 3.18 5.82
CA PHE A 8 -15.33 3.55 4.79
C PHE A 8 -16.72 2.94 5.04
N LEU A 9 -16.78 1.67 5.42
CA LEU A 9 -18.06 1.00 5.69
C LEU A 9 -18.81 1.62 6.87
N LYS A 10 -18.09 2.13 7.86
CA LYS A 10 -18.68 2.76 9.06
C LYS A 10 -19.07 4.21 8.85
N ASN A 11 -18.24 4.96 8.11
CA ASN A 11 -18.33 6.42 8.10
C ASN A 11 -18.87 7.00 6.79
N THR A 12 -19.10 6.18 5.76
CA THR A 12 -19.57 6.65 4.46
C THR A 12 -20.72 5.82 3.89
N LYS A 13 -21.36 6.37 2.87
CA LYS A 13 -22.38 5.66 2.07
C LYS A 13 -21.82 5.09 0.78
N PHE A 14 -20.50 5.15 0.56
CA PHE A 14 -19.88 4.68 -0.67
C PHE A 14 -20.10 3.19 -0.92
N ARG A 15 -20.22 2.84 -2.19
CA ARG A 15 -20.14 1.44 -2.65
C ARG A 15 -18.66 1.11 -2.87
N LEU A 16 -18.20 0.02 -2.27
CA LEU A 16 -16.81 -0.39 -2.32
C LEU A 16 -16.61 -1.54 -3.31
N TYR A 17 -15.70 -1.37 -4.23
CA TYR A 17 -15.18 -2.42 -5.09
C TYR A 17 -13.82 -2.86 -4.51
N LEU A 18 -13.78 -4.06 -3.93
CA LEU A 18 -12.58 -4.55 -3.25
C LEU A 18 -11.88 -5.61 -4.09
N MET A 19 -10.72 -5.25 -4.65
CA MET A 19 -9.85 -6.21 -5.32
C MET A 19 -8.99 -6.93 -4.29
N VAL A 20 -9.11 -8.25 -4.22
CA VAL A 20 -8.40 -9.10 -3.26
C VAL A 20 -7.99 -10.40 -3.90
N ARG A 21 -6.77 -10.88 -3.59
CA ARG A 21 -6.28 -12.18 -4.08
C ARG A 21 -6.97 -13.37 -3.40
N ASP A 22 -7.32 -13.19 -2.15
CA ASP A 22 -7.88 -14.24 -1.31
C ASP A 22 -8.98 -13.66 -0.41
N LYS A 23 -10.22 -14.02 -0.70
CA LYS A 23 -11.38 -13.54 0.06
C LYS A 23 -11.42 -14.08 1.49
N SER A 24 -10.79 -15.23 1.78
CA SER A 24 -10.78 -15.82 3.12
C SER A 24 -10.09 -14.94 4.15
N LYS A 25 -9.23 -14.00 3.71
CA LYS A 25 -8.55 -13.02 4.57
C LYS A 25 -9.43 -11.84 4.96
N LEU A 26 -10.62 -11.72 4.38
CA LEU A 26 -11.58 -10.69 4.76
C LEU A 26 -12.54 -11.22 5.82
N PRO A 27 -12.93 -10.40 6.81
CA PRO A 27 -14.03 -10.75 7.73
C PRO A 27 -15.32 -11.07 6.96
N ILE A 28 -16.09 -12.05 7.42
CA ILE A 28 -17.38 -12.43 6.82
C ILE A 28 -18.30 -11.21 6.72
N SER A 29 -18.33 -10.36 7.76
CA SER A 29 -19.11 -9.11 7.78
C SER A 29 -18.78 -8.13 6.66
N VAL A 30 -17.56 -8.19 6.11
CA VAL A 30 -17.16 -7.39 4.93
C VAL A 30 -17.59 -8.09 3.65
N GLN A 31 -17.41 -9.43 3.58
CA GLN A 31 -17.75 -10.22 2.39
C GLN A 31 -19.25 -10.16 2.06
N GLU A 32 -20.11 -10.16 3.09
CA GLU A 32 -21.58 -10.17 2.97
C GLU A 32 -22.20 -8.76 3.01
N ASN A 33 -21.38 -7.72 3.10
CA ASN A 33 -21.90 -6.35 3.17
C ASN A 33 -22.46 -5.90 1.83
N LYS A 34 -23.70 -5.46 1.81
CA LYS A 34 -24.41 -5.00 0.59
C LYS A 34 -23.74 -3.83 -0.14
N LYS A 35 -22.90 -3.06 0.56
CA LYS A 35 -22.10 -1.98 -0.04
C LYS A 35 -20.82 -2.49 -0.72
N VAL A 36 -20.45 -3.76 -0.55
CA VAL A 36 -19.20 -4.33 -1.03
C VAL A 36 -19.43 -5.20 -2.26
N LYS A 37 -18.67 -4.95 -3.31
CA LYS A 37 -18.50 -5.88 -4.43
C LYS A 37 -17.08 -6.41 -4.41
N LEU A 38 -16.93 -7.72 -4.27
CA LEU A 38 -15.62 -8.37 -4.30
C LEU A 38 -15.19 -8.64 -5.75
N MET A 39 -13.93 -8.31 -6.04
CA MET A 39 -13.21 -8.65 -7.26
C MET A 39 -12.05 -9.57 -6.85
N VAL A 40 -12.27 -10.89 -6.93
CA VAL A 40 -11.28 -11.87 -6.45
C VAL A 40 -10.30 -12.20 -7.57
N CYS A 41 -9.14 -11.55 -7.58
CA CYS A 41 -8.07 -11.82 -8.53
C CYS A 41 -6.72 -11.24 -8.02
N ASP A 42 -5.63 -11.66 -8.65
CA ASP A 42 -4.36 -10.91 -8.58
C ASP A 42 -4.52 -9.62 -9.40
N ILE A 43 -3.86 -8.53 -8.99
CA ILE A 43 -3.93 -7.25 -9.72
C ILE A 43 -3.47 -7.38 -11.17
N ARG A 44 -2.55 -8.31 -11.47
CA ARG A 44 -2.08 -8.64 -12.83
C ARG A 44 -3.16 -9.24 -13.72
N GLU A 45 -4.28 -9.62 -13.14
CA GLU A 45 -5.46 -10.15 -13.84
C GLU A 45 -6.67 -9.23 -13.73
N SER A 46 -6.45 -7.96 -13.40
CA SER A 46 -7.49 -6.95 -13.16
C SER A 46 -8.40 -6.72 -14.38
N CYS A 47 -7.91 -7.02 -15.58
CA CYS A 47 -8.69 -6.95 -16.83
C CYS A 47 -9.99 -7.78 -16.79
N LYS A 48 -10.07 -8.83 -15.94
CA LYS A 48 -11.30 -9.61 -15.70
C LYS A 48 -12.45 -8.73 -15.16
N TYR A 49 -12.13 -7.60 -14.57
CA TYR A 49 -13.08 -6.67 -13.95
C TYR A 49 -13.09 -5.29 -14.62
N LYS A 50 -12.70 -5.21 -15.89
CA LYS A 50 -12.63 -3.95 -16.65
C LYS A 50 -13.93 -3.15 -16.56
N LYS A 51 -15.10 -3.81 -16.64
CA LYS A 51 -16.42 -3.16 -16.57
C LYS A 51 -16.64 -2.49 -15.20
N GLU A 52 -16.23 -3.14 -14.13
CA GLU A 52 -16.33 -2.60 -12.77
C GLU A 52 -15.35 -1.45 -12.56
N ILE A 53 -14.12 -1.62 -13.03
CA ILE A 53 -13.03 -0.65 -12.88
C ILE A 53 -13.36 0.65 -13.63
N SER A 54 -13.94 0.57 -14.81
CA SER A 54 -14.32 1.75 -15.59
C SER A 54 -15.46 2.58 -15.00
N GLN A 55 -16.08 2.12 -13.92
CA GLN A 55 -17.21 2.81 -13.28
C GLN A 55 -16.90 3.43 -11.92
N ILE A 56 -15.66 3.30 -11.45
CA ILE A 56 -15.28 3.85 -10.15
C ILE A 56 -15.01 5.36 -10.23
N ASN A 57 -15.35 6.06 -9.15
CA ASN A 57 -15.07 7.49 -9.02
C ASN A 57 -13.78 7.74 -8.22
N TYR A 58 -13.42 6.83 -7.33
CA TYR A 58 -12.24 6.96 -6.46
C TYR A 58 -11.44 5.67 -6.50
N LEU A 59 -10.14 5.77 -6.75
CA LEU A 59 -9.21 4.65 -6.67
C LEU A 59 -8.30 4.83 -5.44
N ILE A 60 -8.25 3.82 -4.56
CA ILE A 60 -7.26 3.77 -3.48
C ILE A 60 -6.33 2.59 -3.74
N HIS A 61 -5.12 2.88 -4.19
CA HIS A 61 -4.15 1.86 -4.56
C HIS A 61 -3.18 1.57 -3.42
N THR A 62 -3.37 0.40 -2.80
CA THR A 62 -2.51 -0.09 -1.70
C THR A 62 -1.80 -1.40 -2.02
N ALA A 63 -2.00 -1.94 -3.24
CA ALA A 63 -1.35 -3.16 -3.66
C ALA A 63 0.16 -2.93 -3.84
N THR A 64 0.96 -3.90 -3.41
CA THR A 64 2.41 -3.85 -3.57
C THR A 64 3.02 -5.25 -3.47
N ALA A 65 4.19 -5.44 -4.09
CA ALA A 65 5.03 -6.61 -3.98
C ALA A 65 6.46 -6.19 -3.67
N TRP A 66 7.18 -7.07 -2.98
CA TRP A 66 8.61 -6.96 -2.65
C TRP A 66 9.25 -8.35 -2.57
N GLY A 67 10.58 -8.40 -2.45
CA GLY A 67 11.36 -9.62 -2.25
C GLY A 67 11.74 -10.34 -3.55
N ASP A 68 11.18 -9.97 -4.67
CA ASP A 68 11.51 -10.46 -6.00
C ASP A 68 11.41 -9.32 -7.02
N PRO A 69 12.51 -8.95 -7.71
CA PRO A 69 12.54 -7.81 -8.61
C PRO A 69 11.54 -7.91 -9.76
N ARG A 70 11.42 -9.09 -10.37
CA ARG A 70 10.49 -9.31 -11.49
C ARG A 70 9.05 -9.14 -11.05
N ARG A 71 8.70 -9.77 -9.92
CA ARG A 71 7.35 -9.66 -9.36
C ARG A 71 7.05 -8.24 -8.89
N ALA A 72 8.02 -7.55 -8.30
CA ALA A 72 7.86 -6.16 -7.90
C ALA A 72 7.55 -5.27 -9.11
N TYR A 73 8.28 -5.42 -10.21
CA TYR A 73 8.00 -4.70 -11.45
C TYR A 73 6.62 -5.03 -12.03
N GLU A 74 6.28 -6.33 -12.13
CA GLU A 74 4.99 -6.77 -12.66
C GLU A 74 3.79 -6.25 -11.86
N VAL A 75 3.89 -6.20 -10.52
CA VAL A 75 2.78 -5.80 -9.64
C VAL A 75 2.76 -4.29 -9.41
N ASN A 76 3.93 -3.68 -9.11
CA ASN A 76 3.97 -2.30 -8.65
C ASN A 76 3.92 -1.31 -9.82
N ILE A 77 4.36 -1.71 -11.00
CA ILE A 77 4.40 -0.85 -12.20
C ILE A 77 3.40 -1.34 -13.23
N LYS A 78 3.68 -2.46 -13.88
CA LYS A 78 2.93 -2.92 -15.04
C LYS A 78 1.44 -3.12 -14.76
N ALA A 79 1.11 -3.89 -13.72
CA ALA A 79 -0.29 -4.16 -13.38
C ALA A 79 -1.03 -2.90 -12.90
N PHE A 80 -0.32 -1.92 -12.33
CA PHE A 80 -0.92 -0.65 -11.96
C PHE A 80 -1.18 0.24 -13.19
N GLU A 81 -0.26 0.29 -14.15
CA GLU A 81 -0.47 0.98 -15.44
C GLU A 81 -1.66 0.37 -16.20
N GLU A 82 -1.72 -0.94 -16.33
CA GLU A 82 -2.85 -1.66 -16.93
C GLU A 82 -4.19 -1.35 -16.20
N LEU A 83 -4.15 -1.20 -14.89
CA LEU A 83 -5.32 -0.80 -14.11
C LEU A 83 -5.74 0.65 -14.42
N LEU A 84 -4.78 1.57 -14.54
CA LEU A 84 -5.07 2.96 -14.91
C LEU A 84 -5.71 3.08 -16.31
N GLU A 85 -5.25 2.28 -17.27
CA GLU A 85 -5.81 2.24 -18.63
C GLU A 85 -7.28 1.79 -18.68
N MET A 86 -7.74 1.08 -17.66
CA MET A 86 -9.14 0.64 -17.57
C MET A 86 -10.06 1.66 -16.91
N LEU A 87 -9.51 2.71 -16.28
CA LEU A 87 -10.29 3.78 -15.67
C LEU A 87 -10.91 4.69 -16.74
N ASP A 88 -12.13 5.08 -16.48
CA ASP A 88 -12.78 6.15 -17.22
C ASP A 88 -12.35 7.50 -16.59
N ILE A 89 -11.51 8.25 -17.29
CA ILE A 89 -10.95 9.49 -16.77
C ILE A 89 -12.01 10.55 -16.49
N ASP A 90 -13.12 10.54 -17.23
CA ASP A 90 -14.19 11.50 -17.05
C ASP A 90 -15.03 11.22 -15.80
N LYS A 91 -15.13 9.94 -15.42
CA LYS A 91 -15.83 9.51 -14.19
C LYS A 91 -14.95 9.54 -12.96
N LEU A 92 -13.65 9.36 -13.14
CA LEU A 92 -12.70 9.31 -12.04
C LEU A 92 -12.52 10.70 -11.43
N GLU A 93 -12.76 10.83 -10.14
CA GLU A 93 -12.55 12.08 -9.39
C GLU A 93 -11.16 12.14 -8.78
N LYS A 94 -10.71 11.08 -8.09
CA LYS A 94 -9.39 11.04 -7.42
C LYS A 94 -8.79 9.64 -7.37
N ILE A 95 -7.45 9.64 -7.43
CA ILE A 95 -6.60 8.49 -7.12
C ILE A 95 -5.85 8.79 -5.82
N ILE A 96 -5.90 7.88 -4.85
CA ILE A 96 -5.04 7.89 -3.68
C ILE A 96 -4.00 6.79 -3.86
N TYR A 97 -2.77 7.19 -4.14
CA TYR A 97 -1.66 6.28 -4.38
C TYR A 97 -0.76 6.18 -3.13
N PHE A 98 -0.62 4.99 -2.57
CA PHE A 98 0.30 4.74 -1.46
C PHE A 98 1.70 4.41 -1.98
N SER A 99 2.59 5.38 -1.86
CA SER A 99 4.02 5.27 -2.14
C SER A 99 4.80 4.90 -0.86
N THR A 100 5.98 5.45 -0.67
CA THR A 100 6.83 5.32 0.52
C THR A 100 7.67 6.58 0.70
N ALA A 101 7.89 7.02 1.93
CA ALA A 101 8.79 8.12 2.22
C ALA A 101 10.25 7.83 1.82
N SER A 102 10.62 6.55 1.64
CA SER A 102 11.97 6.15 1.24
C SER A 102 12.40 6.60 -0.16
N ILE A 103 11.50 7.18 -0.94
CA ILE A 103 11.84 7.76 -2.26
C ILE A 103 12.01 9.28 -2.21
N LEU A 104 11.85 9.90 -1.04
CA LEU A 104 11.94 11.34 -0.85
C LEU A 104 13.20 11.70 -0.04
N ASP A 105 13.76 12.86 -0.35
CA ASP A 105 14.80 13.48 0.45
C ASP A 105 14.21 14.28 1.64
N THR A 106 15.05 14.98 2.37
CA THR A 106 14.66 15.80 3.53
C THR A 106 13.83 17.04 3.16
N GLN A 107 13.81 17.41 1.88
CA GLN A 107 13.02 18.51 1.33
C GLN A 107 11.71 18.04 0.69
N THR A 108 11.41 16.74 0.82
CA THR A 108 10.24 16.07 0.21
C THR A 108 10.27 15.99 -1.31
N GLU A 109 11.45 16.14 -1.91
CA GLU A 109 11.67 15.95 -3.35
C GLU A 109 12.08 14.51 -3.66
N LEU A 110 11.87 14.10 -4.91
CA LEU A 110 12.26 12.76 -5.35
C LEU A 110 13.78 12.58 -5.31
N MET A 111 14.24 11.66 -4.51
CA MET A 111 15.64 11.32 -4.33
C MET A 111 16.09 10.29 -5.37
N ARG A 112 16.92 10.74 -6.35
CA ARG A 112 17.39 9.87 -7.44
C ARG A 112 18.19 8.65 -6.94
N GLU A 113 18.85 8.77 -5.82
CA GLU A 113 19.59 7.70 -5.14
C GLU A 113 18.68 6.53 -4.78
N SER A 114 17.39 6.77 -4.51
CA SER A 114 16.40 5.72 -4.27
C SER A 114 16.22 4.79 -5.47
N LEU A 115 16.34 5.32 -6.69
CA LEU A 115 16.27 4.53 -7.92
C LEU A 115 17.54 3.70 -8.13
N ILE A 116 18.72 4.25 -7.74
CA ILE A 116 20.03 3.62 -8.02
C ILE A 116 20.37 2.59 -6.93
N TYR A 117 20.19 2.93 -5.67
CA TYR A 117 20.66 2.16 -4.51
C TYR A 117 19.53 1.54 -3.67
N GLY A 118 18.27 1.88 -3.98
CA GLY A 118 17.11 1.32 -3.28
C GLY A 118 16.93 -0.17 -3.51
N THR A 119 16.17 -0.82 -2.64
CA THR A 119 15.67 -2.18 -2.90
C THR A 119 14.72 -2.14 -4.11
N GLU A 120 14.43 -3.30 -4.69
CA GLU A 120 13.45 -3.43 -5.80
C GLU A 120 12.08 -2.80 -5.46
N TYR A 121 11.69 -2.85 -4.18
CA TYR A 121 10.49 -2.17 -3.70
C TYR A 121 10.61 -0.65 -3.82
N ILE A 122 11.72 -0.07 -3.35
CA ILE A 122 11.95 1.38 -3.38
C ILE A 122 12.08 1.85 -4.83
N GLN A 123 12.86 1.14 -5.65
CA GLN A 123 13.04 1.44 -7.07
C GLN A 123 11.72 1.46 -7.83
N THR A 124 10.89 0.41 -7.66
CA THR A 124 9.59 0.32 -8.34
C THR A 124 8.59 1.35 -7.83
N LYS A 125 8.66 1.74 -6.55
CA LYS A 125 7.82 2.83 -6.01
C LYS A 125 8.22 4.20 -6.55
N TYR A 126 9.53 4.44 -6.70
CA TYR A 126 10.05 5.66 -7.34
C TYR A 126 9.57 5.75 -8.79
N GLU A 127 9.84 4.71 -9.58
CA GLU A 127 9.50 4.67 -11.01
C GLU A 127 7.97 4.78 -11.23
N CYS A 128 7.18 4.04 -10.48
CA CYS A 128 5.72 4.10 -10.58
C CYS A 128 5.18 5.51 -10.25
N PHE A 129 5.72 6.17 -9.21
CA PHE A 129 5.31 7.51 -8.86
C PHE A 129 5.71 8.54 -9.92
N GLN A 130 6.92 8.42 -10.50
CA GLN A 130 7.36 9.27 -11.59
C GLN A 130 6.43 9.15 -12.80
N ARG A 131 6.14 7.93 -13.25
CA ARG A 131 5.22 7.66 -14.37
C ARG A 131 3.82 8.20 -14.10
N LEU A 132 3.34 8.07 -12.87
CA LEU A 132 2.02 8.58 -12.49
C LEU A 132 1.96 10.12 -12.56
N ARG A 133 3.03 10.81 -12.17
CA ARG A 133 3.17 12.27 -12.31
C ARG A 133 3.18 12.74 -13.77
N GLU A 134 3.66 11.91 -14.68
CA GLU A 134 3.75 12.20 -16.12
C GLU A 134 2.49 11.74 -16.89
N SER A 135 1.58 11.04 -16.21
CA SER A 135 0.35 10.52 -16.83
C SER A 135 -0.79 11.55 -16.88
N SER A 136 -1.81 11.25 -17.69
CA SER A 136 -3.06 12.01 -17.71
C SER A 136 -3.82 12.04 -16.39
N PHE A 137 -3.43 11.17 -15.43
CA PHE A 137 -4.03 11.09 -14.10
C PHE A 137 -3.32 11.95 -13.05
N ALA A 138 -2.26 12.68 -13.41
CA ALA A 138 -1.45 13.47 -12.46
C ALA A 138 -2.31 14.42 -11.60
N GLU A 139 -3.16 15.24 -12.25
CA GLU A 139 -4.03 16.23 -11.58
C GLU A 139 -5.10 15.58 -10.67
N LYS A 140 -5.43 14.32 -10.93
CA LYS A 140 -6.39 13.57 -10.13
C LYS A 140 -5.72 12.74 -9.01
N THR A 141 -4.39 12.73 -8.96
CA THR A 141 -3.62 11.88 -8.04
C THR A 141 -3.25 12.59 -6.76
N PHE A 142 -3.52 11.93 -5.65
CA PHE A 142 -3.03 12.27 -4.32
C PHE A 142 -2.09 11.18 -3.84
N ALA A 143 -0.79 11.46 -3.77
CA ALA A 143 0.20 10.49 -3.31
C ALA A 143 0.41 10.61 -1.80
N VAL A 144 0.46 9.47 -1.12
CA VAL A 144 0.74 9.36 0.31
C VAL A 144 2.08 8.64 0.48
N PHE A 145 2.96 9.20 1.28
CA PHE A 145 4.32 8.71 1.51
C PHE A 145 4.50 8.24 2.95
N PRO A 146 3.94 7.08 3.33
CA PRO A 146 4.10 6.58 4.67
C PRO A 146 5.56 6.17 4.94
N THR A 147 5.99 6.37 6.17
CA THR A 147 7.21 5.78 6.74
C THR A 147 6.90 4.38 7.26
N LEU A 148 6.81 4.22 8.56
CA LEU A 148 6.39 2.99 9.21
C LEU A 148 4.91 3.06 9.55
N VAL A 149 4.13 2.09 9.07
CA VAL A 149 2.70 2.03 9.36
C VAL A 149 2.47 1.07 10.52
N PHE A 150 2.11 1.63 11.67
CA PHE A 150 1.71 0.86 12.84
C PHE A 150 0.19 0.72 12.86
N GLY A 151 -0.29 -0.53 12.95
CA GLY A 151 -1.72 -0.78 13.09
C GLY A 151 -2.08 -1.12 14.54
N GLY A 152 -3.34 -0.89 14.91
CA GLY A 152 -3.89 -1.24 16.21
C GLY A 152 -4.15 -0.01 17.10
N ASN A 153 -5.01 -0.21 18.12
CA ASN A 153 -5.18 0.74 19.21
C ASN A 153 -4.15 0.45 20.30
N LEU A 154 -3.57 1.48 20.90
CA LEU A 154 -2.68 1.37 22.04
C LEU A 154 -3.29 0.43 23.11
N GLY A 155 -2.57 -0.66 23.45
CA GLY A 155 -2.97 -1.62 24.47
C GLY A 155 -3.95 -2.71 24.05
N LYS A 156 -4.43 -2.76 22.79
CA LYS A 156 -5.27 -3.85 22.28
C LYS A 156 -4.60 -4.60 21.14
N LYS A 157 -4.77 -5.92 21.07
CA LYS A 157 -4.32 -6.72 19.92
C LYS A 157 -4.94 -6.15 18.65
N SER A 158 -4.12 -5.95 17.62
CA SER A 158 -4.61 -5.51 16.31
C SER A 158 -5.66 -6.48 15.76
N LYS A 159 -6.77 -5.94 15.28
CA LYS A 159 -7.83 -6.72 14.63
C LYS A 159 -7.35 -7.38 13.32
N TYR A 160 -6.34 -6.80 12.70
CA TYR A 160 -5.78 -7.27 11.43
C TYR A 160 -4.31 -7.61 11.59
N PRO A 161 -3.80 -8.60 10.84
CA PRO A 161 -2.38 -8.91 10.87
C PRO A 161 -1.60 -7.66 10.46
N ILE A 162 -0.82 -7.16 11.38
CA ILE A 162 0.12 -6.08 11.14
C ILE A 162 1.33 -6.69 10.44
N SER A 163 1.90 -5.93 9.52
CA SER A 163 3.03 -6.32 8.70
C SER A 163 4.16 -6.97 9.52
N TYR A 164 5.03 -7.72 8.85
CA TYR A 164 6.24 -8.38 9.37
C TYR A 164 7.11 -7.52 10.31
N LEU A 165 6.94 -6.19 10.27
CA LEU A 165 7.64 -5.26 11.14
C LEU A 165 7.34 -5.49 12.62
N THR A 166 6.10 -5.81 12.98
CA THR A 166 5.72 -6.08 14.38
C THR A 166 6.21 -7.43 14.90
N SER A 167 6.37 -8.42 14.01
CA SER A 167 7.08 -9.66 14.36
C SER A 167 8.58 -9.38 14.49
N GLY A 168 9.17 -8.58 13.61
CA GLY A 168 10.56 -8.17 13.70
C GLY A 168 10.87 -7.32 14.93
N LEU A 169 9.96 -6.42 15.34
CA LEU A 169 10.12 -5.65 16.58
C LEU A 169 10.17 -6.53 17.84
N LYS A 170 9.42 -7.64 17.88
CA LYS A 170 9.51 -8.59 18.99
C LYS A 170 10.85 -9.32 19.03
N GLU A 171 11.45 -9.57 17.88
CA GLU A 171 12.79 -10.14 17.81
C GLU A 171 13.86 -9.10 18.16
N ILE A 172 13.71 -7.87 17.68
CA ILE A 172 14.58 -6.74 18.05
C ILE A 172 14.50 -6.46 19.55
N GLU A 173 13.33 -6.57 20.17
CA GLU A 173 13.17 -6.42 21.63
C GLU A 173 14.03 -7.44 22.41
N LYS A 174 14.09 -8.69 21.94
CA LYS A 174 14.98 -9.72 22.52
C LYS A 174 16.47 -9.35 22.36
N TRP A 175 16.84 -8.84 21.17
CA TRP A 175 18.22 -8.41 20.90
C TRP A 175 18.59 -7.14 21.65
N LEU A 176 17.68 -6.19 21.82
CA LEU A 176 17.87 -5.01 22.67
C LEU A 176 18.03 -5.38 24.13
N TRP A 177 17.25 -6.37 24.62
CA TRP A 177 17.42 -6.89 25.96
C TRP A 177 18.80 -7.53 26.14
N LEU A 178 19.24 -8.34 25.18
CA LEU A 178 20.57 -8.96 25.19
C LEU A 178 21.68 -7.91 25.10
N ALA A 179 21.52 -6.90 24.25
CA ALA A 179 22.46 -5.79 24.12
C ALA A 179 22.59 -4.98 25.42
N ARG A 180 21.47 -4.73 26.12
CA ARG A 180 21.44 -4.11 27.45
C ARG A 180 22.14 -4.99 28.49
N PHE A 181 21.85 -6.29 28.49
CA PHE A 181 22.49 -7.24 29.37
C PHE A 181 24.01 -7.27 29.18
N LEU A 182 24.47 -7.18 27.94
CA LEU A 182 25.88 -7.14 27.57
C LEU A 182 26.52 -5.73 27.66
N LYS A 183 25.77 -4.71 28.12
CA LYS A 183 26.20 -3.31 28.22
C LYS A 183 26.72 -2.75 26.90
N LEU A 184 26.14 -3.18 25.77
CA LEU A 184 26.48 -2.73 24.43
C LEU A 184 25.67 -1.51 23.97
N ASP A 185 24.74 -1.01 24.81
CA ASP A 185 23.77 0.04 24.52
C ASP A 185 24.32 1.47 24.66
N SER A 186 25.56 1.62 25.17
CA SER A 186 26.17 2.96 25.41
C SER A 186 26.49 3.77 24.13
N LYS A 187 26.24 3.22 22.93
CA LYS A 187 26.56 3.86 21.66
C LYS A 187 25.37 4.02 20.69
N PHE A 188 24.16 3.61 21.06
CA PHE A 188 22.99 3.82 20.23
C PHE A 188 22.19 5.01 20.72
N HIS A 189 22.40 6.18 20.13
CA HIS A 189 21.47 7.29 20.22
C HIS A 189 20.38 7.06 19.16
N PHE A 190 19.15 6.83 19.62
CA PHE A 190 17.99 6.97 18.75
C PHE A 190 17.73 8.47 18.55
N ILE A 191 17.88 8.92 17.31
CA ILE A 191 17.40 10.22 16.85
C ILE A 191 15.93 10.10 16.51
#